data_cb0420f4cd531084532b58519db001fe
#
_entry.id   cb0420f4cd531084532b58519db001fe
#
_cell.length_a   1.000
_cell.length_b   1.000
_cell.length_c   1.000
_cell.angle_alpha   90.00
_cell.angle_beta   90.00
_cell.angle_gamma   90.00
#
_symmetry.space_group_name_H-M   'P 1'
#
loop_
_entity.id
_entity.type
_entity.pdbx_description
1 polymer ?
#
loop_
_entity_poly.entity_id
_entity_poly.type
_entity_poly.pdbx_seq_one_letter_code
_entity_poly.pdbx_strand_id
1 'polypeptide(L)'
;MKIVKTLSKKYKYVLKRYQSFKTNPLTKSNPFWALIKYLYINFLLYVLKREVTITYLNGIKAKVKKGDGIVGNYHSGLHEAADSLFLMHLLREGDSFLDIGANVGHYTLLAGLYSKCKVTAIEPIPSTFERLSNNVKSNNWKYQPELLNIGLSNESGELVFTNQQFTTNKVSTSGHGIKVKVKTLDEICSQQIPDFIKIDVEGYEWFVLNGGLNTLSNPNLKLILIELNESGKNFNIQDEQIIELLKDKGFLPYVFDLETKTFAAIDFKNTNQFNTLFIKDLDFVSSRIGTTLELQF
;
A
#
# COMPACT_ATOMS: atom_id res chain seq x y z
N MET A 1 -27.55 28.71 14.00
CA MET A 1 -26.84 28.77 12.69
C MET A 1 -25.61 27.86 12.59
N LYS A 2 -24.70 27.78 13.57
CA LYS A 2 -23.53 26.85 13.54
C LYS A 2 -23.94 25.37 13.50
N ILE A 3 -24.92 24.93 14.29
CA ILE A 3 -25.37 23.51 14.35
C ILE A 3 -25.94 23.04 13.00
N VAL A 4 -26.76 23.85 12.33
CA VAL A 4 -27.38 23.53 11.04
C VAL A 4 -26.29 23.40 9.95
N LYS A 5 -25.25 24.27 9.95
CA LYS A 5 -24.12 24.17 9.03
C LYS A 5 -23.28 22.91 9.28
N THR A 6 -23.12 22.48 10.54
CA THR A 6 -22.38 21.27 10.90
C THR A 6 -23.16 20.00 10.50
N LEU A 7 -24.46 19.96 10.71
CA LEU A 7 -25.33 18.85 10.26
C LEU A 7 -25.34 18.73 8.74
N SER A 8 -25.43 19.86 8.02
CA SER A 8 -25.39 19.90 6.56
C SER A 8 -24.03 19.36 6.02
N LYS A 9 -22.90 19.69 6.66
CA LYS A 9 -21.59 19.15 6.28
C LYS A 9 -21.51 17.63 6.49
N LYS A 10 -21.98 17.14 7.65
CA LYS A 10 -22.01 15.69 7.95
C LYS A 10 -22.90 14.92 6.97
N TYR A 11 -24.07 15.45 6.68
CA TYR A 11 -25.00 14.86 5.70
C TYR A 11 -24.38 14.77 4.30
N LYS A 12 -23.76 15.86 3.81
CA LYS A 12 -23.06 15.89 2.52
C LYS A 12 -21.91 14.86 2.48
N TYR A 13 -21.17 14.69 3.59
CA TYR A 13 -20.12 13.71 3.69
C TYR A 13 -20.65 12.26 3.59
N VAL A 14 -21.72 11.94 4.29
CA VAL A 14 -22.37 10.62 4.23
C VAL A 14 -22.90 10.33 2.83
N LEU A 15 -23.53 11.33 2.19
CA LEU A 15 -24.00 11.20 0.80
C LEU A 15 -22.83 10.94 -0.17
N LYS A 16 -21.72 11.68 -0.03
CA LYS A 16 -20.53 11.47 -0.86
C LYS A 16 -19.99 10.04 -0.68
N ARG A 17 -19.96 9.53 0.55
CA ARG A 17 -19.56 8.14 0.82
C ARG A 17 -20.51 7.13 0.19
N TYR A 18 -21.81 7.35 0.30
CA TYR A 18 -22.81 6.48 -0.34
C TYR A 18 -22.64 6.44 -1.87
N GLN A 19 -22.41 7.60 -2.51
CA GLN A 19 -22.13 7.64 -3.95
C GLN A 19 -20.84 6.88 -4.30
N SER A 20 -19.79 7.02 -3.50
CA SER A 20 -18.56 6.24 -3.67
C SER A 20 -18.81 4.73 -3.59
N PHE A 21 -19.69 4.25 -2.71
CA PHE A 21 -20.05 2.83 -2.64
C PHE A 21 -20.86 2.35 -3.85
N LYS A 22 -21.65 3.23 -4.49
CA LYS A 22 -22.39 2.91 -5.72
C LYS A 22 -21.48 2.74 -6.94
N THR A 23 -20.33 3.41 -6.96
CA THR A 23 -19.37 3.36 -8.06
C THR A 23 -18.24 2.36 -7.83
N ASN A 24 -17.98 1.96 -6.59
CA ASN A 24 -16.94 0.99 -6.28
C ASN A 24 -17.35 -0.41 -6.75
N PRO A 25 -16.55 -1.10 -7.58
CA PRO A 25 -16.87 -2.42 -8.12
C PRO A 25 -17.18 -3.48 -7.06
N LEU A 26 -16.60 -3.36 -5.86
CA LEU A 26 -16.76 -4.31 -4.76
C LEU A 26 -18.00 -4.08 -3.89
N THR A 27 -18.63 -2.89 -3.98
CA THR A 27 -19.78 -2.54 -3.13
C THR A 27 -21.01 -2.09 -3.93
N LYS A 28 -20.89 -1.91 -5.25
CA LYS A 28 -21.99 -1.43 -6.11
C LYS A 28 -23.23 -2.31 -6.08
N SER A 29 -23.09 -3.60 -5.82
CA SER A 29 -24.20 -4.54 -5.67
C SER A 29 -25.01 -4.32 -4.38
N ASN A 30 -24.38 -3.80 -3.30
CA ASN A 30 -25.06 -3.51 -2.04
C ASN A 30 -24.45 -2.29 -1.32
N PRO A 31 -24.57 -1.07 -1.90
CA PRO A 31 -23.95 0.14 -1.38
C PRO A 31 -24.54 0.57 -0.03
N PHE A 32 -25.80 0.17 0.25
CA PHE A 32 -26.45 0.48 1.53
C PHE A 32 -25.79 -0.32 2.68
N TRP A 33 -25.49 -1.60 2.46
CA TRP A 33 -24.80 -2.40 3.47
C TRP A 33 -23.36 -1.91 3.71
N ALA A 34 -22.66 -1.50 2.65
CA ALA A 34 -21.36 -0.85 2.78
C ALA A 34 -21.42 0.42 3.63
N LEU A 35 -22.49 1.23 3.46
CA LEU A 35 -22.72 2.42 4.28
C LEU A 35 -22.98 2.06 5.75
N ILE A 36 -23.77 1.03 6.03
CA ILE A 36 -24.01 0.55 7.40
C ILE A 36 -22.69 0.11 8.04
N LYS A 37 -21.90 -0.73 7.35
CA LYS A 37 -20.57 -1.16 7.83
C LYS A 37 -19.66 0.05 8.11
N TYR A 38 -19.66 1.04 7.20
CA TYR A 38 -18.89 2.28 7.37
C TYR A 38 -19.33 3.06 8.63
N LEU A 39 -20.61 3.29 8.84
CA LEU A 39 -21.11 4.01 10.00
C LEU A 39 -20.81 3.25 11.30
N TYR A 40 -21.01 1.94 11.31
CA TYR A 40 -20.75 1.09 12.45
C TYR A 40 -19.27 1.09 12.86
N ILE A 41 -18.36 0.85 11.94
CA ILE A 41 -16.93 0.82 12.26
C ILE A 41 -16.44 2.20 12.72
N ASN A 42 -16.92 3.28 12.09
CA ASN A 42 -16.58 4.64 12.52
C ASN A 42 -17.11 4.95 13.93
N PHE A 43 -18.29 4.47 14.29
CA PHE A 43 -18.81 4.59 15.65
C PHE A 43 -17.87 3.92 16.65
N LEU A 44 -17.44 2.70 16.39
CA LEU A 44 -16.51 1.98 17.27
C LEU A 44 -15.16 2.71 17.41
N LEU A 45 -14.58 3.15 16.29
CA LEU A 45 -13.23 3.73 16.25
C LEU A 45 -13.18 5.18 16.74
N TYR A 46 -14.18 6.01 16.42
CA TYR A 46 -14.15 7.46 16.68
C TYR A 46 -14.96 7.89 17.90
N VAL A 47 -16.08 7.19 18.19
CA VAL A 47 -16.94 7.51 19.35
C VAL A 47 -16.50 6.69 20.56
N LEU A 48 -16.42 5.37 20.42
CA LEU A 48 -16.01 4.48 21.51
C LEU A 48 -14.49 4.39 21.66
N LYS A 49 -13.71 4.92 20.72
CA LYS A 49 -12.22 4.91 20.71
C LYS A 49 -11.63 3.52 20.96
N ARG A 50 -12.27 2.48 20.41
CA ARG A 50 -11.83 1.08 20.56
C ARG A 50 -11.01 0.66 19.36
N GLU A 51 -10.01 -0.17 19.59
CA GLU A 51 -9.41 -0.98 18.53
C GLU A 51 -10.37 -2.14 18.21
N VAL A 52 -10.47 -2.51 16.94
CA VAL A 52 -11.41 -3.51 16.45
C VAL A 52 -10.67 -4.49 15.56
N THR A 53 -10.94 -5.79 15.73
CA THR A 53 -10.52 -6.78 14.73
C THR A 53 -11.57 -6.84 13.64
N ILE A 54 -11.17 -6.50 12.41
CA ILE A 54 -12.00 -6.69 11.21
C ILE A 54 -11.63 -8.04 10.57
N THR A 55 -12.64 -8.66 9.96
CA THR A 55 -12.44 -9.81 9.08
C THR A 55 -12.95 -9.42 7.70
N TYR A 56 -12.18 -9.71 6.68
CA TYR A 56 -12.49 -9.35 5.29
C TYR A 56 -11.89 -10.40 4.34
N LEU A 57 -12.10 -10.25 3.08
CA LEU A 57 -11.56 -11.07 1.98
C LEU A 57 -11.06 -12.48 2.40
N ASN A 58 -11.90 -13.49 2.19
CA ASN A 58 -11.57 -14.89 2.46
C ASN A 58 -11.09 -15.17 3.91
N GLY A 59 -11.57 -14.38 4.89
CA GLY A 59 -11.29 -14.59 6.30
C GLY A 59 -10.01 -13.94 6.84
N ILE A 60 -9.36 -13.08 6.08
CA ILE A 60 -8.20 -12.31 6.55
C ILE A 60 -8.59 -11.41 7.73
N LYS A 61 -7.80 -11.47 8.81
CA LYS A 61 -8.02 -10.69 10.02
C LYS A 61 -7.01 -9.57 10.15
N ALA A 62 -7.48 -8.38 10.53
CA ALA A 62 -6.62 -7.26 10.88
C ALA A 62 -7.19 -6.51 12.09
N LYS A 63 -6.33 -6.18 13.05
CA LYS A 63 -6.66 -5.30 14.16
C LYS A 63 -6.42 -3.86 13.74
N VAL A 64 -7.47 -3.05 13.81
CA VAL A 64 -7.48 -1.68 13.30
C VAL A 64 -7.83 -0.67 14.38
N LYS A 65 -7.34 0.56 14.23
CA LYS A 65 -7.69 1.71 15.07
C LYS A 65 -8.06 2.91 14.20
N LYS A 66 -8.48 3.96 14.86
CA LYS A 66 -8.74 5.26 14.21
C LYS A 66 -7.53 5.70 13.38
N GLY A 67 -7.77 6.06 12.11
CA GLY A 67 -6.76 6.58 11.18
C GLY A 67 -6.11 5.53 10.28
N ASP A 68 -6.33 4.23 10.52
CA ASP A 68 -5.76 3.20 9.65
C ASP A 68 -6.50 3.13 8.30
N GLY A 69 -5.77 3.19 7.19
CA GLY A 69 -6.34 3.04 5.84
C GLY A 69 -6.98 1.67 5.62
N ILE A 70 -6.36 0.62 6.16
CA ILE A 70 -6.84 -0.77 6.06
C ILE A 70 -8.28 -0.99 6.59
N VAL A 71 -8.83 -0.05 7.37
CA VAL A 71 -10.28 -0.04 7.74
C VAL A 71 -11.19 -0.08 6.51
N GLY A 72 -10.72 0.46 5.38
CA GLY A 72 -11.40 0.39 4.09
C GLY A 72 -11.80 -1.03 3.69
N ASN A 73 -10.99 -2.03 4.04
CA ASN A 73 -11.27 -3.44 3.73
C ASN A 73 -12.59 -3.93 4.33
N TYR A 74 -13.01 -3.38 5.47
CA TYR A 74 -14.25 -3.78 6.13
C TYR A 74 -15.51 -3.26 5.44
N HIS A 75 -15.48 -2.01 4.96
CA HIS A 75 -16.69 -1.36 4.43
C HIS A 75 -16.68 -1.14 2.92
N SER A 76 -15.49 -1.05 2.30
CA SER A 76 -15.34 -0.82 0.84
C SER A 76 -14.94 -2.09 0.08
N GLY A 77 -14.77 -3.20 0.81
CA GLY A 77 -14.25 -4.46 0.29
C GLY A 77 -12.73 -4.51 0.32
N LEU A 78 -12.05 -3.56 -0.30
CA LEU A 78 -10.59 -3.39 -0.25
C LEU A 78 -10.23 -1.91 -0.09
N HIS A 79 -9.18 -1.66 0.66
CA HIS A 79 -8.45 -0.40 0.67
C HIS A 79 -7.69 -0.30 -0.65
N GLU A 80 -7.60 0.89 -1.24
CA GLU A 80 -6.97 1.08 -2.55
C GLU A 80 -7.41 0.01 -3.56
N ALA A 81 -8.74 -0.07 -3.75
CA ALA A 81 -9.39 -1.22 -4.39
C ALA A 81 -8.84 -1.55 -5.79
N ALA A 82 -8.46 -0.53 -6.58
CA ALA A 82 -7.92 -0.76 -7.91
C ALA A 82 -6.55 -1.44 -7.87
N ASP A 83 -5.63 -0.93 -7.04
CA ASP A 83 -4.28 -1.48 -6.89
C ASP A 83 -4.31 -2.85 -6.22
N SER A 84 -5.17 -3.00 -5.19
CA SER A 84 -5.38 -4.29 -4.53
C SER A 84 -5.91 -5.36 -5.49
N LEU A 85 -6.93 -5.03 -6.30
CA LEU A 85 -7.48 -5.96 -7.29
C LEU A 85 -6.46 -6.26 -8.40
N PHE A 86 -5.70 -5.26 -8.85
CA PHE A 86 -4.61 -5.48 -9.79
C PHE A 86 -3.59 -6.49 -9.25
N LEU A 87 -3.10 -6.30 -8.03
CA LEU A 87 -2.14 -7.23 -7.41
C LEU A 87 -2.73 -8.62 -7.23
N MET A 88 -4.01 -8.75 -6.89
CA MET A 88 -4.69 -10.05 -6.81
C MET A 88 -4.78 -10.76 -8.17
N HIS A 89 -4.91 -10.02 -9.28
CA HIS A 89 -4.83 -10.59 -10.62
C HIS A 89 -3.39 -10.97 -11.01
N LEU A 90 -2.40 -10.22 -10.56
CA LEU A 90 -1.00 -10.39 -10.93
C LEU A 90 -0.32 -11.52 -10.16
N LEU A 91 -0.42 -11.48 -8.82
CA LEU A 91 0.38 -12.30 -7.91
C LEU A 91 -0.06 -13.77 -7.93
N ARG A 92 0.92 -14.67 -7.85
CA ARG A 92 0.73 -16.13 -7.79
C ARG A 92 1.41 -16.72 -6.57
N GLU A 93 0.98 -17.91 -6.20
CA GLU A 93 1.60 -18.67 -5.13
C GLU A 93 3.09 -18.90 -5.40
N GLY A 94 3.91 -18.55 -4.40
CA GLY A 94 5.36 -18.72 -4.45
C GLY A 94 6.13 -17.52 -5.00
N ASP A 95 5.46 -16.55 -5.62
CA ASP A 95 6.08 -15.27 -6.00
C ASP A 95 6.70 -14.59 -4.78
N SER A 96 7.77 -13.83 -4.99
CA SER A 96 8.40 -12.99 -3.97
C SER A 96 7.91 -11.55 -4.06
N PHE A 97 7.37 -11.03 -2.96
CA PHE A 97 6.81 -9.69 -2.85
C PHE A 97 7.49 -8.91 -1.73
N LEU A 98 8.03 -7.74 -2.04
CA LEU A 98 8.63 -6.83 -1.08
C LEU A 98 7.70 -5.64 -0.84
N ASP A 99 7.26 -5.47 0.41
CA ASP A 99 6.35 -4.42 0.87
C ASP A 99 7.14 -3.37 1.67
N ILE A 100 7.50 -2.25 1.03
CA ILE A 100 8.32 -1.17 1.61
C ILE A 100 7.40 -0.05 2.09
N GLY A 101 7.42 0.22 3.40
CA GLY A 101 6.44 1.06 4.07
C GLY A 101 5.15 0.27 4.36
N ALA A 102 5.30 -0.96 4.85
CA ALA A 102 4.18 -1.90 5.02
C ALA A 102 3.09 -1.42 5.97
N ASN A 103 3.35 -0.40 6.78
CA ASN A 103 2.43 0.16 7.74
C ASN A 103 1.83 -0.94 8.64
N VAL A 104 0.52 -1.06 8.74
CA VAL A 104 -0.16 -2.12 9.52
C VAL A 104 -0.43 -3.40 8.70
N GLY A 105 0.08 -3.48 7.46
CA GLY A 105 0.17 -4.70 6.67
C GLY A 105 -0.91 -4.90 5.63
N HIS A 106 -1.48 -3.85 5.03
CA HIS A 106 -2.52 -4.03 4.00
C HIS A 106 -2.03 -4.90 2.85
N TYR A 107 -0.93 -4.52 2.19
CA TYR A 107 -0.38 -5.27 1.05
C TYR A 107 0.31 -6.56 1.48
N THR A 108 0.98 -6.56 2.63
CA THR A 108 1.57 -7.76 3.24
C THR A 108 0.51 -8.86 3.40
N LEU A 109 -0.64 -8.54 4.03
CA LEU A 109 -1.73 -9.50 4.25
C LEU A 109 -2.36 -9.95 2.94
N LEU A 110 -2.55 -9.03 1.99
CA LEU A 110 -3.12 -9.33 0.68
C LEU A 110 -2.22 -10.28 -0.12
N ALA A 111 -0.94 -9.93 -0.31
CA ALA A 111 0.00 -10.73 -1.07
C ALA A 111 0.25 -12.11 -0.42
N GLY A 112 0.44 -12.15 0.89
CA GLY A 112 0.83 -13.40 1.56
C GLY A 112 -0.33 -14.34 1.88
N LEU A 113 -1.53 -13.83 2.17
CA LEU A 113 -2.68 -14.68 2.54
C LEU A 113 -3.58 -15.00 1.36
N TYR A 114 -3.91 -14.02 0.52
CA TYR A 114 -4.74 -14.26 -0.65
C TYR A 114 -3.93 -14.93 -1.77
N SER A 115 -2.83 -14.31 -2.20
CA SER A 115 -2.02 -14.81 -3.31
C SER A 115 -0.97 -15.85 -2.92
N LYS A 116 -0.74 -16.04 -1.62
CA LYS A 116 0.26 -16.99 -1.06
C LYS A 116 1.67 -16.72 -1.56
N CYS A 117 2.04 -15.44 -1.61
CA CYS A 117 3.41 -15.01 -1.92
C CYS A 117 4.34 -15.22 -0.72
N LYS A 118 5.64 -15.31 -0.99
CA LYS A 118 6.70 -15.12 0.00
C LYS A 118 6.88 -13.61 0.18
N VAL A 119 6.55 -13.09 1.34
CA VAL A 119 6.53 -11.65 1.60
C VAL A 119 7.66 -11.25 2.54
N THR A 120 8.41 -10.21 2.17
CA THR A 120 9.26 -9.44 3.08
C THR A 120 8.59 -8.07 3.26
N ALA A 121 8.32 -7.67 4.51
CA ALA A 121 7.65 -6.42 4.84
C ALA A 121 8.54 -5.53 5.71
N ILE A 122 8.70 -4.29 5.31
CA ILE A 122 9.57 -3.29 5.94
C ILE A 122 8.71 -2.15 6.49
N GLU A 123 8.83 -1.92 7.80
CA GLU A 123 8.14 -0.82 8.48
C GLU A 123 9.08 -0.18 9.51
N PRO A 124 9.47 1.10 9.32
CA PRO A 124 10.44 1.76 10.16
C PRO A 124 9.96 2.06 11.58
N ILE A 125 8.67 2.41 11.77
CA ILE A 125 8.16 2.93 13.03
C ILE A 125 7.86 1.78 14.00
N PRO A 126 8.54 1.66 15.16
CA PRO A 126 8.40 0.51 16.05
C PRO A 126 6.97 0.23 16.49
N SER A 127 6.19 1.27 16.82
CA SER A 127 4.80 1.09 17.24
C SER A 127 3.88 0.64 16.11
N THR A 128 4.15 1.02 14.85
CA THR A 128 3.44 0.56 13.66
C THR A 128 3.88 -0.85 13.30
N PHE A 129 5.17 -1.13 13.37
CA PHE A 129 5.75 -2.47 13.18
C PHE A 129 5.19 -3.51 14.18
N GLU A 130 5.04 -3.15 15.45
CA GLU A 130 4.39 -4.03 16.43
C GLU A 130 2.97 -4.40 15.99
N ARG A 131 2.23 -3.44 15.45
CA ARG A 131 0.88 -3.65 14.95
C ARG A 131 0.86 -4.51 13.70
N LEU A 132 1.78 -4.29 12.75
CA LEU A 132 2.02 -5.16 11.60
C LEU A 132 2.29 -6.60 12.08
N SER A 133 3.21 -6.78 13.01
CA SER A 133 3.55 -8.08 13.59
C SER A 133 2.33 -8.77 14.24
N ASN A 134 1.50 -8.01 14.96
CA ASN A 134 0.27 -8.53 15.56
C ASN A 134 -0.77 -8.94 14.51
N ASN A 135 -0.90 -8.16 13.43
CA ASN A 135 -1.78 -8.51 12.31
C ASN A 135 -1.30 -9.78 11.59
N VAL A 136 0.00 -9.91 11.38
CA VAL A 136 0.61 -11.13 10.82
C VAL A 136 0.33 -12.34 11.72
N LYS A 137 0.58 -12.23 13.02
CA LYS A 137 0.33 -13.31 14.01
C LYS A 137 -1.14 -13.73 14.14
N SER A 138 -2.07 -12.86 13.75
CA SER A 138 -3.52 -13.13 13.83
C SER A 138 -4.05 -14.00 12.69
N ASN A 139 -3.19 -14.42 11.76
CA ASN A 139 -3.55 -15.15 10.56
C ASN A 139 -2.69 -16.42 10.40
N ASN A 140 -3.19 -17.36 9.59
CA ASN A 140 -2.48 -18.60 9.26
C ASN A 140 -1.82 -18.47 7.89
N TRP A 141 -0.51 -18.64 7.82
CA TRP A 141 0.30 -18.42 6.64
C TRP A 141 0.75 -19.74 6.01
N LYS A 142 0.76 -19.79 4.68
CA LYS A 142 1.48 -20.84 3.95
C LYS A 142 2.99 -20.59 4.00
N TYR A 143 3.38 -19.34 3.76
CA TYR A 143 4.76 -18.86 3.89
C TYR A 143 4.74 -17.72 4.90
N GLN A 144 5.41 -17.90 6.04
CA GLN A 144 5.50 -16.88 7.09
C GLN A 144 6.25 -15.66 6.56
N PRO A 145 5.66 -14.46 6.62
CA PRO A 145 6.35 -13.25 6.17
C PRO A 145 7.60 -12.95 7.00
N GLU A 146 8.64 -12.48 6.34
CA GLU A 146 9.76 -11.83 7.00
C GLU A 146 9.37 -10.39 7.32
N LEU A 147 9.55 -9.98 8.58
CA LEU A 147 9.21 -8.63 9.04
C LEU A 147 10.47 -7.91 9.51
N LEU A 148 10.74 -6.73 8.95
CA LEU A 148 11.94 -5.95 9.23
C LEU A 148 11.55 -4.58 9.83
N ASN A 149 11.93 -4.32 11.09
CA ASN A 149 11.74 -3.02 11.72
C ASN A 149 12.92 -2.09 11.42
N ILE A 150 13.02 -1.66 10.18
CA ILE A 150 14.04 -0.75 9.66
C ILE A 150 13.41 0.20 8.65
N GLY A 151 14.10 1.29 8.33
CA GLY A 151 13.81 2.09 7.14
C GLY A 151 14.72 1.71 5.97
N LEU A 152 14.42 2.24 4.78
CA LEU A 152 15.32 2.18 3.63
C LEU A 152 15.80 3.57 3.23
N SER A 153 17.04 3.64 2.73
CA SER A 153 17.69 4.87 2.26
C SER A 153 18.70 4.54 1.15
N ASN A 154 19.34 5.57 0.61
CA ASN A 154 20.44 5.44 -0.36
C ASN A 154 21.75 4.95 0.27
N GLU A 155 21.86 5.01 1.60
CA GLU A 155 22.99 4.47 2.37
C GLU A 155 22.53 3.91 3.71
N SER A 156 23.28 2.97 4.25
CA SER A 156 23.00 2.36 5.56
C SER A 156 23.42 3.27 6.70
N GLY A 157 22.65 3.27 7.79
CA GLY A 157 22.91 4.13 8.95
C GLY A 157 21.71 4.29 9.86
N GLU A 158 21.48 5.51 10.32
CA GLU A 158 20.33 5.89 11.13
C GLU A 158 19.69 7.16 10.58
N LEU A 159 18.37 7.17 10.52
CA LEU A 159 17.56 8.37 10.21
C LEU A 159 16.57 8.65 11.34
N VAL A 160 16.16 9.91 11.44
CA VAL A 160 15.12 10.33 12.38
C VAL A 160 13.78 10.32 11.67
N PHE A 161 12.78 9.64 12.24
CA PHE A 161 11.43 9.57 11.72
C PHE A 161 10.45 10.31 12.65
N THR A 162 9.42 10.92 12.08
CA THR A 162 8.29 11.43 12.88
C THR A 162 7.55 10.26 13.55
N ASN A 163 6.93 10.48 14.71
CA ASN A 163 6.25 9.42 15.47
C ASN A 163 4.85 9.80 15.97
N GLN A 164 4.31 10.93 15.51
CA GLN A 164 3.03 11.47 15.98
C GLN A 164 1.96 11.58 14.89
N GLN A 165 2.26 11.14 13.67
CA GLN A 165 1.39 11.31 12.48
C GLN A 165 0.63 10.04 12.08
N PHE A 166 0.45 9.07 12.99
CA PHE A 166 -0.24 7.80 12.75
C PHE A 166 0.36 7.02 11.56
N THR A 167 -0.40 6.93 10.45
CA THR A 167 0.00 6.17 9.25
C THR A 167 0.84 6.98 8.25
N THR A 168 1.02 8.27 8.46
CA THR A 168 1.79 9.19 7.60
C THR A 168 3.12 9.61 8.24
N ASN A 169 3.71 8.75 9.10
CA ASN A 169 5.04 9.00 9.63
C ASN A 169 6.08 8.86 8.51
N LYS A 170 7.02 9.81 8.49
CA LYS A 170 8.05 9.94 7.45
C LYS A 170 9.39 10.34 8.04
N VAL A 171 10.45 10.35 7.23
CA VAL A 171 11.75 10.90 7.62
C VAL A 171 11.55 12.37 8.04
N SER A 172 12.09 12.71 9.21
CA SER A 172 11.93 14.03 9.81
C SER A 172 12.89 15.04 9.19
N THR A 173 12.35 16.08 8.59
CA THR A 173 13.15 17.23 8.10
C THR A 173 13.57 18.19 9.21
N SER A 174 12.95 18.10 10.39
CA SER A 174 13.24 18.95 11.55
C SER A 174 14.22 18.33 12.54
N GLY A 175 14.63 17.07 12.33
CA GLY A 175 15.46 16.31 13.28
C GLY A 175 14.74 15.86 14.56
N HIS A 176 13.45 16.17 14.72
CA HIS A 176 12.64 15.72 15.86
C HIS A 176 11.92 14.41 15.53
N GLY A 177 12.01 13.42 16.43
CA GLY A 177 11.34 12.13 16.24
C GLY A 177 12.10 10.98 16.90
N ILE A 178 11.97 9.80 16.34
CA ILE A 178 12.67 8.58 16.76
C ILE A 178 13.79 8.23 15.80
N LYS A 179 14.92 7.76 16.31
CA LYS A 179 15.99 7.21 15.51
C LYS A 179 15.64 5.79 15.09
N VAL A 180 15.80 5.51 13.81
CA VAL A 180 15.54 4.20 13.19
C VAL A 180 16.75 3.82 12.34
N LYS A 181 17.17 2.56 12.45
CA LYS A 181 18.18 2.00 11.55
C LYS A 181 17.66 1.96 10.14
N VAL A 182 18.50 2.33 9.18
CA VAL A 182 18.20 2.23 7.75
C VAL A 182 19.25 1.37 7.05
N LYS A 183 18.79 0.69 6.00
CA LYS A 183 19.63 -0.08 5.06
C LYS A 183 19.35 0.36 3.63
N THR A 184 20.16 -0.11 2.71
CA THR A 184 19.89 0.06 1.28
C THR A 184 18.97 -1.06 0.77
N LEU A 185 18.23 -0.78 -0.30
CA LEU A 185 17.42 -1.79 -0.97
C LEU A 185 18.30 -2.93 -1.51
N ASP A 186 19.50 -2.62 -2.02
CA ASP A 186 20.47 -3.62 -2.50
C ASP A 186 20.94 -4.55 -1.38
N GLU A 187 21.12 -4.06 -0.15
CA GLU A 187 21.45 -4.93 1.00
C GLU A 187 20.31 -5.90 1.33
N ILE A 188 19.06 -5.42 1.30
CA ILE A 188 17.89 -6.26 1.58
C ILE A 188 17.72 -7.33 0.50
N CYS A 189 17.93 -6.97 -0.76
CA CYS A 189 17.75 -7.86 -1.89
C CYS A 189 19.02 -8.68 -2.25
N SER A 190 20.08 -8.59 -1.45
CA SER A 190 21.37 -9.23 -1.75
C SER A 190 21.32 -10.75 -1.92
N GLN A 191 20.42 -11.43 -1.21
CA GLN A 191 20.25 -12.89 -1.28
C GLN A 191 19.18 -13.31 -2.29
N GLN A 192 18.15 -12.49 -2.47
CA GLN A 192 17.05 -12.76 -3.37
C GLN A 192 16.46 -11.46 -3.91
N ILE A 193 16.40 -11.35 -5.23
CA ILE A 193 15.68 -10.25 -5.89
C ILE A 193 14.19 -10.57 -5.86
N PRO A 194 13.32 -9.66 -5.40
CA PRO A 194 11.88 -9.87 -5.44
C PRO A 194 11.35 -9.79 -6.89
N ASP A 195 10.25 -10.53 -7.16
CA ASP A 195 9.53 -10.41 -8.43
C ASP A 195 8.78 -9.08 -8.52
N PHE A 196 8.26 -8.61 -7.37
CA PHE A 196 7.42 -7.42 -7.27
C PHE A 196 7.75 -6.62 -6.02
N ILE A 197 7.69 -5.30 -6.15
CA ILE A 197 7.90 -4.35 -5.04
C ILE A 197 6.72 -3.39 -4.95
N LYS A 198 6.21 -3.13 -3.72
CA LYS A 198 5.41 -1.96 -3.38
C LYS A 198 6.29 -0.97 -2.62
N ILE A 199 6.24 0.31 -2.98
CA ILE A 199 6.96 1.39 -2.27
C ILE A 199 5.96 2.47 -1.88
N ASP A 200 5.90 2.76 -0.58
CA ASP A 200 5.06 3.80 -0.01
C ASP A 200 5.75 4.31 1.28
N VAL A 201 6.61 5.30 1.13
CA VAL A 201 7.49 5.79 2.21
C VAL A 201 7.36 7.30 2.46
N GLU A 202 6.21 7.86 2.06
CA GLU A 202 5.78 9.22 2.41
C GLU A 202 6.79 10.32 1.98
N GLY A 203 7.31 10.18 0.76
CA GLY A 203 8.18 11.14 0.09
C GLY A 203 9.66 10.78 0.11
N TYR A 204 10.03 9.59 0.59
CA TYR A 204 11.42 9.14 0.65
C TYR A 204 11.77 8.13 -0.47
N GLU A 205 10.88 7.99 -1.46
CA GLU A 205 10.95 7.02 -2.57
C GLU A 205 12.25 7.13 -3.36
N TRP A 206 12.68 8.36 -3.66
CA TRP A 206 13.96 8.64 -4.36
C TRP A 206 15.15 8.01 -3.69
N PHE A 207 15.26 8.17 -2.36
CA PHE A 207 16.40 7.66 -1.60
C PHE A 207 16.37 6.13 -1.52
N VAL A 208 15.19 5.54 -1.37
CA VAL A 208 15.00 4.06 -1.41
C VAL A 208 15.48 3.50 -2.74
N LEU A 209 15.06 4.11 -3.86
CA LEU A 209 15.42 3.66 -5.20
C LEU A 209 16.91 3.83 -5.50
N ASN A 210 17.53 4.94 -5.06
CA ASN A 210 18.96 5.15 -5.20
C ASN A 210 19.81 4.18 -4.36
N GLY A 211 19.27 3.65 -3.28
CA GLY A 211 19.87 2.56 -2.51
C GLY A 211 19.70 1.18 -3.15
N GLY A 212 19.03 1.08 -4.30
CA GLY A 212 18.67 -0.18 -4.95
C GLY A 212 19.05 -0.29 -6.42
N LEU A 213 20.08 0.40 -6.88
CA LEU A 213 20.42 0.47 -8.31
C LEU A 213 20.74 -0.89 -8.93
N ASN A 214 21.34 -1.83 -8.16
CA ASN A 214 21.59 -3.19 -8.62
C ASN A 214 20.29 -4.01 -8.66
N THR A 215 19.47 -3.91 -7.63
CA THR A 215 18.13 -4.53 -7.56
C THR A 215 17.26 -4.07 -8.72
N LEU A 216 17.21 -2.74 -8.96
CA LEU A 216 16.44 -2.16 -10.07
C LEU A 216 16.96 -2.60 -11.45
N SER A 217 18.26 -2.85 -11.60
CA SER A 217 18.85 -3.32 -12.87
C SER A 217 18.58 -4.81 -13.13
N ASN A 218 18.18 -5.57 -12.11
CA ASN A 218 18.02 -7.02 -12.23
C ASN A 218 16.75 -7.37 -13.04
N PRO A 219 16.83 -8.30 -14.03
CA PRO A 219 15.69 -8.69 -14.85
C PRO A 219 14.63 -9.51 -14.12
N ASN A 220 14.93 -10.06 -12.94
CA ASN A 220 13.96 -10.80 -12.14
C ASN A 220 12.89 -9.86 -11.52
N LEU A 221 13.23 -8.60 -11.23
CA LEU A 221 12.27 -7.61 -10.78
C LEU A 221 11.39 -7.17 -11.96
N LYS A 222 10.12 -7.53 -11.93
CA LYS A 222 9.16 -7.36 -13.03
C LYS A 222 8.33 -6.09 -12.95
N LEU A 223 7.97 -5.70 -11.71
CA LEU A 223 7.07 -4.58 -11.50
C LEU A 223 7.33 -3.90 -10.14
N ILE A 224 7.20 -2.59 -10.14
CA ILE A 224 7.17 -1.74 -8.95
C ILE A 224 5.83 -0.99 -8.93
N LEU A 225 5.09 -1.12 -7.83
CA LEU A 225 3.94 -0.29 -7.50
C LEU A 225 4.40 0.79 -6.52
N ILE A 226 4.42 2.05 -6.92
CA ILE A 226 5.00 3.14 -6.13
C ILE A 226 4.02 4.30 -5.96
N GLU A 227 3.94 4.86 -4.75
CA GLU A 227 3.18 6.06 -4.49
C GLU A 227 3.96 7.31 -4.93
N LEU A 228 3.36 8.12 -5.83
CA LEU A 228 3.92 9.38 -6.32
C LEU A 228 2.90 10.51 -6.11
N ASN A 229 2.95 11.12 -4.95
CA ASN A 229 1.98 12.12 -4.48
C ASN A 229 2.62 13.50 -4.23
N GLU A 230 3.81 13.75 -4.81
CA GLU A 230 4.60 14.95 -4.64
C GLU A 230 5.18 15.16 -3.22
N SER A 231 5.08 14.17 -2.35
CA SER A 231 5.64 14.23 -0.99
C SER A 231 7.17 14.38 -0.98
N GLY A 232 7.85 13.95 -2.04
CA GLY A 232 9.29 14.11 -2.26
C GLY A 232 9.76 15.59 -2.25
N LYS A 233 8.87 16.54 -2.53
CA LYS A 233 9.14 17.98 -2.44
C LYS A 233 9.63 18.40 -1.04
N ASN A 234 9.26 17.68 0.02
CA ASN A 234 9.78 17.91 1.38
C ASN A 234 11.30 17.69 1.48
N PHE A 235 11.88 16.98 0.52
CA PHE A 235 13.31 16.64 0.41
C PHE A 235 13.95 17.23 -0.85
N ASN A 236 13.29 18.20 -1.51
CA ASN A 236 13.69 18.81 -2.79
C ASN A 236 13.74 17.79 -3.96
N ILE A 237 12.96 16.73 -3.89
CA ILE A 237 12.83 15.74 -4.95
C ILE A 237 11.49 15.95 -5.67
N GLN A 238 11.55 15.94 -7.00
CA GLN A 238 10.37 15.97 -7.85
C GLN A 238 10.06 14.55 -8.35
N ASP A 239 8.77 14.26 -8.58
CA ASP A 239 8.33 12.92 -9.05
C ASP A 239 8.95 12.59 -10.42
N GLU A 240 9.28 13.63 -11.26
CA GLU A 240 9.99 13.49 -12.52
C GLU A 240 11.31 12.75 -12.38
N GLN A 241 12.10 13.10 -11.36
CA GLN A 241 13.41 12.49 -11.12
C GLN A 241 13.26 10.99 -10.81
N ILE A 242 12.21 10.60 -10.05
CA ILE A 242 11.90 9.20 -9.73
C ILE A 242 11.53 8.46 -11.01
N ILE A 243 10.69 9.07 -11.85
CA ILE A 243 10.22 8.47 -13.11
C ILE A 243 11.38 8.27 -14.07
N GLU A 244 12.27 9.26 -14.22
CA GLU A 244 13.46 9.17 -15.07
C GLU A 244 14.39 8.04 -14.59
N LEU A 245 14.69 7.96 -13.28
CA LEU A 245 15.49 6.88 -12.72
C LEU A 245 14.90 5.50 -13.05
N LEU A 246 13.59 5.33 -12.90
CA LEU A 246 12.92 4.06 -13.18
C LEU A 246 12.94 3.75 -14.68
N LYS A 247 12.73 4.74 -15.56
CA LYS A 247 12.85 4.58 -17.02
C LYS A 247 14.27 4.16 -17.44
N ASP A 248 15.30 4.75 -16.85
CA ASP A 248 16.70 4.39 -17.09
C ASP A 248 17.01 2.94 -16.67
N LYS A 249 16.25 2.39 -15.73
CA LYS A 249 16.33 0.99 -15.29
C LYS A 249 15.41 0.05 -16.07
N GLY A 250 14.75 0.55 -17.11
CA GLY A 250 13.89 -0.23 -18.00
C GLY A 250 12.45 -0.41 -17.52
N PHE A 251 12.01 0.35 -16.51
CA PHE A 251 10.63 0.37 -16.07
C PHE A 251 9.87 1.46 -16.78
N LEU A 252 8.75 1.13 -17.40
CA LEU A 252 7.85 2.11 -18.01
C LEU A 252 6.58 2.28 -17.17
N PRO A 253 6.03 3.51 -17.06
CA PRO A 253 4.83 3.75 -16.29
C PRO A 253 3.56 3.37 -17.05
N TYR A 254 2.63 2.71 -16.36
CA TYR A 254 1.34 2.25 -16.89
C TYR A 254 0.20 2.55 -15.93
N VAL A 255 -1.00 2.65 -16.49
CA VAL A 255 -2.27 2.49 -15.77
C VAL A 255 -2.91 1.18 -16.20
N PHE A 256 -3.59 0.54 -15.27
CA PHE A 256 -4.33 -0.69 -15.50
C PHE A 256 -5.83 -0.42 -15.42
N ASP A 257 -6.54 -0.80 -16.45
CA ASP A 257 -8.00 -0.77 -16.47
C ASP A 257 -8.56 -2.12 -16.00
N LEU A 258 -9.26 -2.09 -14.87
CA LEU A 258 -9.83 -3.29 -14.24
C LEU A 258 -11.00 -3.89 -15.03
N GLU A 259 -11.73 -3.09 -15.82
CA GLU A 259 -12.90 -3.56 -16.57
C GLU A 259 -12.46 -4.25 -17.86
N THR A 260 -11.58 -3.60 -18.61
CA THR A 260 -11.05 -4.13 -19.87
C THR A 260 -9.87 -5.07 -19.68
N LYS A 261 -9.24 -5.07 -18.50
CA LYS A 261 -8.03 -5.81 -18.15
C LYS A 261 -6.85 -5.50 -19.08
N THR A 262 -6.72 -4.25 -19.46
CA THR A 262 -5.67 -3.77 -20.35
C THR A 262 -4.75 -2.77 -19.66
N PHE A 263 -3.53 -2.65 -20.20
CA PHE A 263 -2.55 -1.66 -19.78
C PHE A 263 -2.50 -0.53 -20.79
N ALA A 264 -2.47 0.70 -20.33
CA ALA A 264 -2.18 1.87 -21.13
C ALA A 264 -0.87 2.49 -20.63
N ALA A 265 0.10 2.65 -21.53
CA ALA A 265 1.32 3.38 -21.23
C ALA A 265 1.00 4.86 -20.97
N ILE A 266 1.69 5.45 -20.03
CA ILE A 266 1.58 6.88 -19.69
C ILE A 266 2.97 7.51 -19.69
N ASP A 267 3.04 8.81 -19.96
CA ASP A 267 4.35 9.51 -20.02
C ASP A 267 4.87 9.89 -18.64
N PHE A 268 3.97 10.03 -17.67
CA PHE A 268 4.26 10.54 -16.34
C PHE A 268 3.72 9.59 -15.25
N LYS A 269 3.08 10.10 -14.21
CA LYS A 269 2.46 9.30 -13.14
C LYS A 269 0.96 9.14 -13.33
N ASN A 270 0.38 8.17 -12.65
CA ASN A 270 -1.07 8.04 -12.58
C ASN A 270 -1.67 9.25 -11.82
N THR A 271 -2.47 10.06 -12.49
CA THR A 271 -3.11 11.25 -11.89
C THR A 271 -4.48 10.95 -11.27
N ASN A 272 -5.05 9.79 -11.56
CA ASN A 272 -6.33 9.36 -10.99
C ASN A 272 -6.19 8.69 -9.63
N GLN A 273 -4.99 8.18 -9.33
CA GLN A 273 -4.61 7.52 -8.09
C GLN A 273 -3.19 7.96 -7.72
N PHE A 274 -2.81 7.82 -6.46
CA PHE A 274 -1.45 8.16 -6.04
C PHE A 274 -0.43 7.10 -6.44
N ASN A 275 -0.85 5.84 -6.56
CA ASN A 275 0.02 4.74 -6.99
C ASN A 275 0.15 4.69 -8.52
N THR A 276 1.38 4.47 -8.97
CA THR A 276 1.73 4.27 -10.39
C THR A 276 2.40 2.91 -10.56
N LEU A 277 2.01 2.18 -11.60
CA LEU A 277 2.62 0.91 -11.98
C LEU A 277 3.84 1.20 -12.87
N PHE A 278 5.02 0.74 -12.45
CA PHE A 278 6.23 0.74 -13.27
C PHE A 278 6.56 -0.70 -13.65
N ILE A 279 6.45 -1.03 -14.93
CA ILE A 279 6.56 -2.40 -15.44
C ILE A 279 7.80 -2.50 -16.33
N LYS A 280 8.66 -3.50 -16.03
CA LYS A 280 9.84 -3.84 -16.83
C LYS A 280 9.52 -4.92 -17.86
N ASP A 281 8.66 -5.87 -17.52
CA ASP A 281 8.30 -7.02 -18.33
C ASP A 281 6.77 -7.06 -18.52
N LEU A 282 6.30 -6.28 -19.50
CA LEU A 282 4.86 -6.14 -19.77
C LEU A 282 4.23 -7.44 -20.24
N ASP A 283 4.94 -8.25 -21.05
CA ASP A 283 4.43 -9.52 -21.56
C ASP A 283 4.21 -10.51 -20.40
N PHE A 284 5.17 -10.60 -19.48
CA PHE A 284 5.03 -11.40 -18.27
C PHE A 284 3.86 -10.95 -17.41
N VAL A 285 3.74 -9.64 -17.14
CA VAL A 285 2.67 -9.09 -16.32
C VAL A 285 1.31 -9.32 -17.00
N SER A 286 1.20 -9.03 -18.30
CA SER A 286 -0.04 -9.19 -19.08
C SER A 286 -0.50 -10.64 -19.14
N SER A 287 0.43 -11.60 -19.26
CA SER A 287 0.10 -13.03 -19.30
C SER A 287 -0.59 -13.54 -18.03
N ARG A 288 -0.41 -12.83 -16.92
CA ARG A 288 -1.01 -13.16 -15.62
C ARG A 288 -2.38 -12.52 -15.38
N ILE A 289 -2.74 -11.50 -16.17
CA ILE A 289 -4.02 -10.79 -16.02
C ILE A 289 -5.11 -11.56 -16.80
N GLY A 290 -6.16 -11.97 -16.15
CA GLY A 290 -7.25 -12.68 -16.84
C GLY A 290 -7.91 -13.77 -16.00
N THR A 291 -7.30 -14.16 -14.89
CA THR A 291 -7.90 -15.12 -13.96
C THR A 291 -9.13 -14.53 -13.28
N THR A 292 -10.16 -15.36 -13.10
CA THR A 292 -11.31 -14.98 -12.26
C THR A 292 -10.88 -14.94 -10.81
N LEU A 293 -11.17 -13.82 -10.11
CA LEU A 293 -10.89 -13.71 -8.69
C LEU A 293 -12.04 -14.33 -7.88
N GLU A 294 -11.70 -15.16 -6.92
CA GLU A 294 -12.65 -15.70 -5.94
C GLU A 294 -12.65 -14.78 -4.70
N LEU A 295 -13.66 -13.91 -4.63
CA LEU A 295 -13.80 -12.91 -3.58
C LEU A 295 -14.96 -13.27 -2.64
N GLN A 296 -14.65 -13.43 -1.34
CA GLN A 296 -15.64 -13.57 -0.27
C GLN A 296 -15.42 -12.46 0.77
N PHE A 297 -16.40 -11.58 0.96
CA PHE A 297 -16.34 -10.40 1.85
C PHE A 297 -17.29 -10.51 3.04
#